data_a9976a15051354d8fb1f21a479c437e8
#
_entry.id   a9976a15051354d8fb1f21a479c437e8
#
_cell.length_a   1.000
_cell.length_b   1.000
_cell.length_c   1.000
_cell.angle_alpha   90.00
_cell.angle_beta   90.00
_cell.angle_gamma   90.00
#
_symmetry.space_group_name_H-M   'P 1'
#
loop_
_entity.id
_entity.type
_entity.pdbx_description
1 polymer ?
#
loop_
_entity_poly.entity_id
_entity_poly.type
_entity_poly.pdbx_seq_one_letter_code
_entity_poly.pdbx_strand_id
1 'polypeptide(L)'
;MLGPLRVLAMLAVLMPFCASAANEKLLVELNSIEGADNRCRLNFVIHNKSDVSLESMKLDLVAFGTDGSILRRLLTEMGPVRAAKTIVRTFAVEAECRQIGSILVNDVTACAPGEPGACLDGLGLSSRLQALRLYK
;
A
#
# COMPACT_ATOMS: atom_id res chain seq x y z
N MET A 1 41.15 -14.11 -57.22
CA MET A 1 39.88 -13.33 -57.19
C MET A 1 39.29 -13.49 -55.80
N LEU A 2 39.52 -12.51 -54.95
CA LEU A 2 38.98 -12.48 -53.54
C LEU A 2 37.71 -11.66 -53.56
N GLY A 3 36.57 -12.30 -53.24
CA GLY A 3 35.29 -11.63 -53.10
C GLY A 3 35.19 -10.94 -51.74
N PRO A 4 34.50 -9.79 -51.63
CA PRO A 4 34.41 -9.06 -50.35
C PRO A 4 33.40 -9.72 -49.42
N LEU A 5 33.89 -10.03 -48.22
CA LEU A 5 33.11 -10.51 -47.06
C LEU A 5 32.20 -9.37 -46.57
N ARG A 6 30.89 -9.48 -46.79
CA ARG A 6 29.89 -8.55 -46.26
C ARG A 6 29.64 -8.90 -44.78
N VAL A 7 30.20 -8.12 -43.88
CA VAL A 7 29.87 -8.14 -42.46
C VAL A 7 28.52 -7.45 -42.27
N LEU A 8 27.49 -8.23 -41.98
CA LEU A 8 26.18 -7.70 -41.58
C LEU A 8 26.25 -7.31 -40.12
N ALA A 9 26.35 -6.03 -39.85
CA ALA A 9 26.25 -5.49 -38.46
C ALA A 9 24.78 -5.56 -38.02
N MET A 10 24.49 -6.51 -37.12
CA MET A 10 23.19 -6.56 -36.44
C MET A 10 23.12 -5.44 -35.39
N LEU A 11 22.35 -4.39 -35.66
CA LEU A 11 22.05 -3.32 -34.72
C LEU A 11 21.02 -3.87 -33.74
N ALA A 12 21.44 -4.20 -32.51
CA ALA A 12 20.55 -4.52 -31.43
C ALA A 12 19.89 -3.21 -30.90
N VAL A 13 18.63 -3.02 -31.25
CA VAL A 13 17.81 -1.92 -30.71
C VAL A 13 17.44 -2.26 -29.28
N LEU A 14 18.12 -1.67 -28.31
CA LEU A 14 17.68 -1.67 -26.91
C LEU A 14 16.45 -0.77 -26.80
N MET A 15 15.26 -1.36 -26.73
CA MET A 15 14.05 -0.63 -26.35
C MET A 15 14.08 -0.36 -24.84
N PRO A 16 13.97 0.91 -24.41
CA PRO A 16 13.79 1.18 -22.98
C PRO A 16 12.42 0.65 -22.56
N PHE A 17 12.40 -0.29 -21.61
CA PHE A 17 11.19 -0.65 -20.88
C PHE A 17 10.79 0.57 -20.05
N CYS A 18 9.84 1.36 -20.53
CA CYS A 18 9.12 2.31 -19.70
C CYS A 18 8.25 1.49 -18.72
N ALA A 19 8.75 1.28 -17.52
CA ALA A 19 7.92 0.84 -16.41
C ALA A 19 6.90 1.97 -16.17
N SER A 20 5.64 1.76 -16.57
CA SER A 20 4.52 2.62 -16.18
C SER A 20 4.41 2.54 -14.67
N ALA A 21 4.83 3.60 -13.97
CA ALA A 21 4.46 3.78 -12.57
C ALA A 21 2.92 3.80 -12.53
N ALA A 22 2.31 2.83 -11.83
CA ALA A 22 0.87 2.81 -11.62
C ALA A 22 0.48 4.14 -11.01
N ASN A 23 -0.47 4.86 -11.64
CA ASN A 23 -0.92 6.17 -11.17
C ASN A 23 -1.89 5.95 -10.00
N GLU A 24 -1.33 5.59 -8.86
CA GLU A 24 -2.07 5.32 -7.63
C GLU A 24 -2.65 6.64 -7.12
N LYS A 25 -3.98 6.76 -7.17
CA LYS A 25 -4.71 7.97 -6.78
C LYS A 25 -4.97 8.04 -5.28
N LEU A 26 -5.01 6.90 -4.62
CA LEU A 26 -5.20 6.79 -3.18
C LEU A 26 -4.03 6.04 -2.57
N LEU A 27 -3.35 6.67 -1.64
CA LEU A 27 -2.21 6.10 -0.93
C LEU A 27 -2.52 5.97 0.55
N VAL A 28 -2.20 4.83 1.13
CA VAL A 28 -2.22 4.59 2.57
C VAL A 28 -0.80 4.26 3.02
N GLU A 29 -0.26 5.10 3.87
CA GLU A 29 1.08 4.97 4.43
C GLU A 29 0.99 4.63 5.91
N LEU A 30 1.62 3.55 6.36
CA LEU A 30 1.89 3.32 7.77
C LEU A 30 3.05 4.24 8.18
N ASN A 31 2.72 5.34 8.87
CA ASN A 31 3.66 6.42 9.13
C ASN A 31 4.46 6.20 10.42
N SER A 32 3.78 5.83 11.50
CA SER A 32 4.41 5.59 12.80
C SER A 32 3.60 4.61 13.65
N ILE A 33 4.23 4.07 14.67
CA ILE A 33 3.59 3.24 15.71
C ILE A 33 3.95 3.77 17.08
N GLU A 34 3.02 3.62 18.02
CA GLU A 34 3.19 4.06 19.42
C GLU A 34 2.65 3.00 20.36
N GLY A 35 3.51 2.54 21.29
CA GLY A 35 3.10 1.63 22.35
C GLY A 35 2.40 2.37 23.48
N ALA A 36 1.25 1.88 23.93
CA ALA A 36 0.52 2.37 25.09
C ALA A 36 -0.34 1.26 25.70
N ASP A 37 -0.21 1.00 26.99
CA ASP A 37 -1.08 0.08 27.75
C ASP A 37 -1.22 -1.32 27.12
N ASN A 38 -0.12 -1.96 26.75
CA ASN A 38 -0.05 -3.26 26.06
C ASN A 38 -0.76 -3.29 24.68
N ARG A 39 -0.99 -2.12 24.08
CA ARG A 39 -1.53 -1.94 22.75
C ARG A 39 -0.52 -1.25 21.86
N CYS A 40 -0.64 -1.47 20.57
CA CYS A 40 0.12 -0.75 19.56
C CYS A 40 -0.82 0.14 18.77
N ARG A 41 -0.61 1.44 18.81
CA ARG A 41 -1.32 2.40 17.98
C ARG A 41 -0.61 2.52 16.65
N LEU A 42 -1.34 2.26 15.57
CA LEU A 42 -0.88 2.39 14.20
C LEU A 42 -1.37 3.72 13.64
N ASN A 43 -0.46 4.59 13.26
CA ASN A 43 -0.78 5.88 12.65
C ASN A 43 -0.63 5.78 11.14
N PHE A 44 -1.74 5.94 10.43
CA PHE A 44 -1.78 5.94 8.98
C PHE A 44 -1.94 7.35 8.44
N VAL A 45 -1.22 7.65 7.36
CA VAL A 45 -1.43 8.85 6.55
C VAL A 45 -2.11 8.42 5.26
N ILE A 46 -3.26 9.01 4.97
CA ILE A 46 -4.05 8.71 3.77
C ILE A 46 -4.00 9.92 2.85
N HIS A 47 -3.49 9.72 1.62
CA HIS A 47 -3.40 10.74 0.59
C HIS A 47 -4.41 10.44 -0.51
N ASN A 48 -5.44 11.26 -0.64
CA ASN A 48 -6.32 11.23 -1.79
C ASN A 48 -5.80 12.23 -2.84
N LYS A 49 -5.09 11.71 -3.83
CA LYS A 49 -4.53 12.51 -4.93
C LYS A 49 -5.51 12.73 -6.07
N SER A 50 -6.72 12.18 -5.98
CA SER A 50 -7.74 12.34 -7.00
C SER A 50 -8.57 13.61 -6.81
N ASP A 51 -9.34 13.96 -7.83
CA ASP A 51 -10.33 15.04 -7.82
C ASP A 51 -11.71 14.58 -7.29
N VAL A 52 -11.84 13.33 -6.87
CA VAL A 52 -13.06 12.74 -6.33
C VAL A 52 -12.90 12.50 -4.82
N SER A 53 -13.84 13.02 -4.03
CA SER A 53 -13.89 12.74 -2.59
C SER A 53 -14.25 11.29 -2.32
N LEU A 54 -13.52 10.66 -1.41
CA LEU A 54 -13.80 9.33 -0.90
C LEU A 54 -14.71 9.46 0.32
N GLU A 55 -15.89 8.88 0.28
CA GLU A 55 -16.85 8.93 1.38
C GLU A 55 -16.57 7.85 2.43
N SER A 56 -16.19 6.67 1.99
CA SER A 56 -15.89 5.53 2.84
C SER A 56 -14.88 4.61 2.16
N MET A 57 -13.97 4.06 2.93
CA MET A 57 -13.12 2.94 2.54
C MET A 57 -12.78 2.11 3.77
N LYS A 58 -13.39 0.93 3.86
CA LYS A 58 -13.13 -0.02 4.95
C LYS A 58 -12.10 -1.04 4.53
N LEU A 59 -11.02 -1.12 5.29
CA LEU A 59 -9.95 -2.10 5.09
C LEU A 59 -10.06 -3.20 6.14
N ASP A 60 -9.97 -4.43 5.65
CA ASP A 60 -9.73 -5.60 6.47
C ASP A 60 -8.21 -5.77 6.63
N LEU A 61 -7.70 -5.44 7.81
CA LEU A 61 -6.29 -5.52 8.14
C LEU A 61 -5.98 -6.75 8.97
N VAL A 62 -4.88 -7.42 8.66
CA VAL A 62 -4.34 -8.54 9.44
C VAL A 62 -2.96 -8.18 9.94
N ALA A 63 -2.79 -8.15 11.26
CA ALA A 63 -1.49 -8.00 11.88
C ALA A 63 -0.85 -9.38 12.09
N PHE A 64 0.33 -9.58 11.50
CA PHE A 64 1.14 -10.76 11.70
C PHE A 64 2.23 -10.50 12.72
N GLY A 65 2.53 -11.53 13.51
CA GLY A 65 3.67 -11.52 14.40
C GLY A 65 5.00 -11.64 13.65
N THR A 66 6.08 -11.41 14.36
CA THR A 66 7.45 -11.59 13.84
C THR A 66 7.74 -13.06 13.46
N ASP A 67 6.99 -14.00 14.03
CA ASP A 67 7.04 -15.44 13.71
C ASP A 67 6.15 -15.84 12.52
N GLY A 68 5.42 -14.88 11.93
CA GLY A 68 4.49 -15.11 10.82
C GLY A 68 3.09 -15.59 11.23
N SER A 69 2.80 -15.73 12.53
CA SER A 69 1.46 -16.09 13.01
C SER A 69 0.51 -14.87 12.95
N ILE A 70 -0.78 -15.14 12.81
CA ILE A 70 -1.81 -14.09 12.88
C ILE A 70 -1.95 -13.65 14.35
N LEU A 71 -1.70 -12.38 14.63
CA LEU A 71 -1.90 -11.80 15.95
C LEU A 71 -3.31 -11.26 16.14
N ARG A 72 -3.75 -10.43 15.20
CA ARG A 72 -5.05 -9.72 15.28
C ARG A 72 -5.56 -9.41 13.88
N ARG A 73 -6.88 -9.25 13.82
CA ARG A 73 -7.58 -8.78 12.62
C ARG A 73 -8.41 -7.56 12.98
N LEU A 74 -8.39 -6.53 12.14
CA LEU A 74 -9.08 -5.27 12.36
C LEU A 74 -9.86 -4.89 11.10
N LEU A 75 -11.09 -4.44 11.31
CA LEU A 75 -11.83 -3.72 10.28
C LEU A 75 -11.71 -2.22 10.56
N THR A 76 -11.12 -1.48 9.62
CA THR A 76 -10.79 -0.08 9.81
C THR A 76 -11.47 0.80 8.76
N GLU A 77 -12.01 1.95 9.16
CA GLU A 77 -12.54 2.96 8.23
C GLU A 77 -11.46 4.03 7.99
N MET A 78 -10.98 4.10 6.75
CA MET A 78 -9.99 5.08 6.33
C MET A 78 -10.62 6.40 5.87
N GLY A 79 -11.86 6.38 5.40
CA GLY A 79 -12.59 7.57 4.97
C GLY A 79 -13.36 8.27 6.11
N PRO A 80 -14.04 9.39 5.81
CA PRO A 80 -14.00 10.09 4.54
C PRO A 80 -12.70 10.85 4.27
N VAL A 81 -12.30 10.97 3.00
CA VAL A 81 -11.14 11.76 2.57
C VAL A 81 -11.54 12.61 1.37
N ARG A 82 -11.57 13.92 1.54
CA ARG A 82 -11.91 14.84 0.46
C ARG A 82 -10.92 14.75 -0.70
N ALA A 83 -11.36 15.16 -1.88
CA ALA A 83 -10.50 15.31 -3.05
C ALA A 83 -9.25 16.15 -2.73
N ALA A 84 -8.10 15.74 -3.23
CA ALA A 84 -6.80 16.40 -3.05
C ALA A 84 -6.40 16.63 -1.58
N LYS A 85 -6.91 15.80 -0.65
CA LYS A 85 -6.69 15.95 0.80
C LYS A 85 -5.82 14.83 1.35
N THR A 86 -5.05 15.18 2.37
CA THR A 86 -4.31 14.26 3.23
C THR A 86 -4.92 14.28 4.63
N ILE A 87 -5.13 13.10 5.21
CA ILE A 87 -5.61 12.93 6.58
C ILE A 87 -4.78 11.90 7.34
N VAL A 88 -4.95 11.88 8.65
CA VAL A 88 -4.36 10.86 9.55
C VAL A 88 -5.48 10.07 10.21
N ARG A 89 -5.27 8.75 10.28
CA ARG A 89 -6.12 7.82 11.06
C ARG A 89 -5.24 7.01 12.00
N THR A 90 -5.74 6.78 13.19
CA THR A 90 -5.06 5.98 14.22
C THR A 90 -5.94 4.81 14.62
N PHE A 91 -5.39 3.60 14.62
CA PHE A 91 -6.06 2.40 15.08
C PHE A 91 -5.19 1.67 16.09
N ALA A 92 -5.81 1.11 17.12
CA ALA A 92 -5.12 0.33 18.14
C ALA A 92 -5.22 -1.16 17.83
N VAL A 93 -4.07 -1.84 17.91
CA VAL A 93 -3.96 -3.30 17.89
C VAL A 93 -3.73 -3.79 19.31
N GLU A 94 -4.46 -4.80 19.75
CA GLU A 94 -4.26 -5.44 21.05
C GLU A 94 -3.06 -6.38 21.04
N ALA A 95 -1.88 -5.80 20.84
CA ALA A 95 -0.60 -6.44 20.90
C ALA A 95 0.48 -5.38 21.20
N GLU A 96 1.60 -5.78 21.74
CA GLU A 96 2.74 -4.88 21.88
C GLU A 96 3.35 -4.60 20.48
N CYS A 97 3.76 -3.36 20.23
CA CYS A 97 4.31 -2.97 18.92
C CYS A 97 5.47 -3.88 18.47
N ARG A 98 6.34 -4.29 19.38
CA ARG A 98 7.48 -5.19 19.09
C ARG A 98 7.08 -6.60 18.61
N GLN A 99 5.83 -7.02 18.88
CA GLN A 99 5.32 -8.32 18.45
C GLN A 99 4.85 -8.32 17.00
N ILE A 100 4.56 -7.12 16.45
CA ILE A 100 4.02 -6.97 15.11
C ILE A 100 5.14 -6.98 14.09
N GLY A 101 5.12 -7.92 13.14
CA GLY A 101 6.10 -8.06 12.07
C GLY A 101 5.66 -7.48 10.74
N SER A 102 4.36 -7.53 10.44
CA SER A 102 3.79 -6.96 9.21
C SER A 102 2.28 -6.73 9.32
N ILE A 103 1.77 -5.85 8.48
CA ILE A 103 0.35 -5.57 8.32
C ILE A 103 -0.05 -5.87 6.87
N LEU A 104 -0.98 -6.79 6.69
CA LEU A 104 -1.59 -7.11 5.41
C LEU A 104 -2.90 -6.35 5.26
N VAL A 105 -3.09 -5.67 4.14
CA VAL A 105 -4.42 -5.26 3.67
C VAL A 105 -5.02 -6.48 2.96
N ASN A 106 -5.78 -7.27 3.72
CA ASN A 106 -6.36 -8.52 3.22
C ASN A 106 -7.44 -8.25 2.18
N ASP A 107 -8.26 -7.23 2.41
CA ASP A 107 -9.33 -6.83 1.48
C ASP A 107 -9.78 -5.39 1.72
N VAL A 108 -10.47 -4.83 0.74
CA VAL A 108 -11.33 -3.65 0.86
C VAL A 108 -12.76 -4.15 0.93
N THR A 109 -13.42 -3.99 2.07
CA THR A 109 -14.76 -4.52 2.31
C THR A 109 -15.86 -3.52 1.96
N ALA A 110 -15.55 -2.25 1.90
CA ALA A 110 -16.43 -1.18 1.43
C ALA A 110 -15.62 -0.06 0.80
N CYS A 111 -16.13 0.53 -0.26
CA CYS A 111 -15.54 1.69 -0.94
C CYS A 111 -16.64 2.50 -1.60
N ALA A 112 -16.70 3.80 -1.30
CA ALA A 112 -17.70 4.70 -1.90
C ALA A 112 -17.09 6.10 -2.14
N PRO A 113 -17.23 6.67 -3.32
CA PRO A 113 -17.78 6.04 -4.54
C PRO A 113 -16.81 5.00 -5.09
N GLY A 114 -17.36 3.92 -5.70
CA GLY A 114 -16.58 2.87 -6.36
C GLY A 114 -16.92 1.48 -5.85
N GLU A 115 -16.21 0.50 -6.40
CA GLU A 115 -16.35 -0.90 -6.05
C GLU A 115 -15.15 -1.38 -5.22
N PRO A 116 -15.35 -2.24 -4.20
CA PRO A 116 -14.27 -2.68 -3.31
C PRO A 116 -13.07 -3.27 -4.04
N GLY A 117 -13.28 -4.14 -5.03
CA GLY A 117 -12.20 -4.76 -5.80
C GLY A 117 -11.36 -3.74 -6.58
N ALA A 118 -12.02 -2.77 -7.23
CA ALA A 118 -11.34 -1.71 -7.95
C ALA A 118 -10.57 -0.78 -7.00
N CYS A 119 -11.12 -0.52 -5.83
CA CYS A 119 -10.43 0.26 -4.79
C CYS A 119 -9.19 -0.46 -4.27
N LEU A 120 -9.25 -1.76 -4.06
CA LEU A 120 -8.10 -2.57 -3.65
C LEU A 120 -7.00 -2.56 -4.73
N ASP A 121 -7.36 -2.76 -5.99
CA ASP A 121 -6.42 -2.77 -7.10
C ASP A 121 -5.70 -1.43 -7.27
N GLY A 122 -6.42 -0.33 -7.12
CA GLY A 122 -5.90 1.03 -7.25
C GLY A 122 -5.25 1.61 -5.99
N LEU A 123 -5.25 0.86 -4.88
CA LEU A 123 -4.70 1.33 -3.60
C LEU A 123 -3.18 1.21 -3.58
N GLY A 124 -2.50 2.34 -3.38
CA GLY A 124 -1.08 2.38 -3.10
C GLY A 124 -0.80 2.21 -1.61
N LEU A 125 0.19 1.39 -1.27
CA LEU A 125 0.59 1.11 0.09
C LEU A 125 2.06 1.40 0.29
N SER A 126 2.41 1.98 1.44
CA SER A 126 3.79 2.17 1.85
C SER A 126 3.93 2.12 3.38
N SER A 127 5.14 1.92 3.85
CA SER A 127 5.50 2.04 5.26
C SER A 127 6.77 2.86 5.41
N ARG A 128 6.77 3.80 6.34
CA ARG A 128 7.99 4.52 6.75
C ARG A 128 8.85 3.73 7.72
N LEU A 129 8.31 2.64 8.26
CA LEU A 129 8.97 1.79 9.22
C LEU A 129 9.66 0.63 8.50
N GLN A 130 11.00 0.59 8.54
CA GLN A 130 11.76 -0.45 7.84
C GLN A 130 11.46 -1.86 8.36
N ALA A 131 11.19 -1.99 9.67
CA ALA A 131 10.93 -3.28 10.31
C ALA A 131 9.46 -3.73 10.20
N LEU A 132 8.56 -2.88 9.74
CA LEU A 132 7.12 -3.15 9.71
C LEU A 132 6.53 -2.83 8.34
N ARG A 133 6.28 -3.87 7.57
CA ARG A 133 5.76 -3.81 6.20
C ARG A 133 4.25 -3.63 6.18
N LEU A 134 3.75 -2.76 5.31
CA LEU A 134 2.36 -2.67 4.90
C LEU A 134 2.24 -3.13 3.44
N TYR A 135 1.38 -4.11 3.18
CA TYR A 135 1.26 -4.74 1.84
C TYR A 135 -0.15 -5.30 1.58
N LYS A 136 -0.44 -5.69 0.36
CA LYS A 136 -1.66 -6.36 -0.11
C LYS A 136 -1.34 -7.54 -1.01
#